data_c775e569c5535f7610db3f1499160119
#
_entry.id   c775e569c5535f7610db3f1499160119
#
_cell.length_a   1.000
_cell.length_b   1.000
_cell.length_c   1.000
_cell.angle_alpha   90.00
_cell.angle_beta   90.00
_cell.angle_gamma   90.00
#
_symmetry.space_group_name_H-M   'P 1'
#
loop_
_entity.id
_entity.type
_entity.pdbx_description
1 polymer ?
#
loop_
_entity_poly.entity_id
_entity_poly.type
_entity_poly.pdbx_seq_one_letter_code
_entity_poly.pdbx_strand_id
1 'polypeptide(L)'
;SGGMFGDFTGIAKTFGINSLGNSPTYNIPDIINSRRLKKDIVLQEWETGIYSEKVNLIKYWEIDKPTFLNPRKWLLKLLPINSAKSDSLEKFTHEAILKLNDLISIKEDITGLITVSVLMEEPQLAADVANYISDFVKTFISYEQHREAKRNLEFVEKQTKKAKNNLTQSEQNWIEFKKEVPQSVTAELRMQEQRLNSNIDENKAVYITLLQQLEIAKIDEAKENLLVNILDIAEPAVEKSKPMRTFITLFMMFLGLCTSVGYLLLKELRNI
;
A
#
# COMPACT_ATOMS: atom_id res chain seq x y z
N SER A 1 -20.87 32.68 -15.89
CA SER A 1 -19.65 32.29 -16.61
C SER A 1 -19.22 30.86 -16.13
N GLY A 2 -19.98 29.87 -16.51
CA GLY A 2 -19.72 28.46 -16.31
C GLY A 2 -18.93 27.97 -17.51
N GLY A 3 -17.60 28.00 -17.34
CA GLY A 3 -16.69 27.99 -18.42
C GLY A 3 -16.43 26.65 -19.07
N MET A 4 -15.90 26.76 -20.22
CA MET A 4 -15.21 25.83 -21.11
C MET A 4 -14.44 24.68 -20.47
N PHE A 5 -14.12 24.71 -19.16
CA PHE A 5 -13.44 23.65 -18.41
C PHE A 5 -14.34 22.46 -18.03
N GLY A 6 -15.65 22.64 -17.95
CA GLY A 6 -16.59 21.56 -17.60
C GLY A 6 -16.74 20.52 -18.70
N ASP A 7 -16.71 20.93 -19.96
CA ASP A 7 -16.84 20.03 -21.12
C ASP A 7 -15.58 19.21 -21.36
N PHE A 8 -14.40 19.73 -21.01
CA PHE A 8 -13.12 19.01 -21.19
C PHE A 8 -12.93 17.83 -20.25
N THR A 9 -13.49 17.89 -19.03
CA THR A 9 -13.46 16.76 -18.11
C THR A 9 -14.31 15.58 -18.59
N GLY A 10 -15.39 15.86 -19.35
CA GLY A 10 -16.22 14.86 -20.00
C GLY A 10 -15.46 14.11 -21.10
N ILE A 11 -14.73 14.84 -21.94
CA ILE A 11 -13.94 14.28 -23.03
C ILE A 11 -12.77 13.44 -22.49
N ALA A 12 -12.06 13.92 -21.47
CA ALA A 12 -10.98 13.18 -20.83
C ALA A 12 -11.45 11.83 -20.24
N LYS A 13 -12.64 11.80 -19.60
CA LYS A 13 -13.27 10.56 -19.10
C LYS A 13 -13.62 9.58 -20.21
N THR A 14 -14.06 10.06 -21.37
CA THR A 14 -14.41 9.22 -22.52
C THR A 14 -13.19 8.51 -23.11
N PHE A 15 -12.00 9.10 -22.96
CA PHE A 15 -10.73 8.49 -23.34
C PHE A 15 -10.07 7.65 -22.22
N GLY A 16 -10.78 7.40 -21.12
CA GLY A 16 -10.26 6.58 -20.02
C GLY A 16 -9.24 7.30 -19.14
N ILE A 17 -9.10 8.62 -19.29
CA ILE A 17 -8.21 9.45 -18.46
C ILE A 17 -8.97 9.81 -17.18
N ASN A 18 -9.07 8.87 -16.26
CA ASN A 18 -9.73 9.07 -14.97
C ASN A 18 -8.90 9.84 -13.94
N SER A 19 -7.66 10.19 -14.27
CA SER A 19 -6.68 10.69 -13.30
C SER A 19 -6.57 12.22 -13.21
N LEU A 20 -7.55 12.97 -13.74
CA LEU A 20 -7.60 14.40 -13.48
C LEU A 20 -8.04 14.67 -12.04
N GLY A 21 -7.09 14.56 -11.10
CA GLY A 21 -7.25 15.00 -9.71
C GLY A 21 -7.42 13.92 -8.64
N ASN A 22 -7.41 12.63 -8.97
CA ASN A 22 -7.36 11.59 -7.94
C ASN A 22 -5.92 11.06 -7.82
N SER A 23 -5.18 11.58 -6.86
CA SER A 23 -3.99 10.88 -6.39
C SER A 23 -4.41 9.52 -5.86
N PRO A 24 -3.72 8.43 -6.22
CA PRO A 24 -4.03 7.12 -5.69
C PRO A 24 -3.96 7.15 -4.16
N THR A 25 -5.04 6.75 -3.51
CA THR A 25 -5.07 6.67 -2.06
C THR A 25 -4.48 5.33 -1.67
N TYR A 26 -3.29 5.33 -1.08
CA TYR A 26 -2.65 4.13 -0.55
C TYR A 26 -3.15 3.86 0.86
N ASN A 27 -3.69 2.67 1.10
CA ASN A 27 -4.02 2.22 2.45
C ASN A 27 -2.73 1.79 3.16
N ILE A 28 -2.14 2.68 3.95
CA ILE A 28 -0.88 2.43 4.67
C ILE A 28 -1.01 1.27 5.65
N PRO A 29 -2.10 1.13 6.44
CA PRO A 29 -2.32 -0.04 7.28
C PRO A 29 -2.23 -1.38 6.52
N ASP A 30 -2.78 -1.45 5.30
CA ASP A 30 -2.73 -2.68 4.49
C ASP A 30 -1.31 -2.97 3.98
N ILE A 31 -0.54 -1.92 3.64
CA ILE A 31 0.86 -2.07 3.25
C ILE A 31 1.67 -2.64 4.41
N ILE A 32 1.49 -2.11 5.63
CA ILE A 32 2.18 -2.58 6.83
C ILE A 32 1.76 -4.01 7.17
N ASN A 33 0.48 -4.36 6.99
CA ASN A 33 -0.03 -5.70 7.23
C ASN A 33 0.32 -6.70 6.11
N SER A 34 0.93 -6.24 5.03
CA SER A 34 1.27 -7.10 3.90
C SER A 34 2.25 -8.21 4.30
N ARG A 35 2.03 -9.41 3.75
CA ARG A 35 2.94 -10.55 3.93
C ARG A 35 4.36 -10.23 3.42
N ARG A 36 4.47 -9.39 2.40
CA ARG A 36 5.75 -8.99 1.81
C ARG A 36 6.61 -8.26 2.84
N LEU A 37 6.11 -7.19 3.44
CA LEU A 37 6.84 -6.44 4.44
C LEU A 37 7.18 -7.30 5.66
N LYS A 38 6.22 -8.09 6.16
CA LYS A 38 6.45 -8.97 7.32
C LYS A 38 7.50 -10.02 7.04
N LYS A 39 7.53 -10.57 5.82
CA LYS A 39 8.58 -11.50 5.40
C LYS A 39 9.94 -10.82 5.32
N ASP A 40 10.00 -9.60 4.79
CA ASP A 40 11.24 -8.83 4.71
C ASP A 40 11.77 -8.54 6.12
N ILE A 41 10.94 -8.09 7.07
CA ILE A 41 11.33 -7.88 8.48
C ILE A 41 11.84 -9.15 9.14
N VAL A 42 11.18 -10.29 8.91
CA VAL A 42 11.56 -11.57 9.52
C VAL A 42 12.90 -12.09 9.02
N LEU A 43 13.19 -11.88 7.73
CA LEU A 43 14.41 -12.37 7.07
C LEU A 43 15.57 -11.38 7.14
N GLN A 44 15.29 -10.10 7.42
CA GLN A 44 16.29 -9.06 7.63
C GLN A 44 17.20 -9.41 8.81
N GLU A 45 18.48 -9.11 8.68
CA GLU A 45 19.46 -9.25 9.76
C GLU A 45 19.47 -8.00 10.64
N TRP A 46 19.26 -8.20 11.93
CA TRP A 46 19.18 -7.14 12.94
C TRP A 46 20.38 -7.22 13.89
N GLU A 47 20.84 -6.06 14.34
CA GLU A 47 21.75 -5.96 15.47
C GLU A 47 20.96 -6.15 16.79
N THR A 48 21.42 -7.06 17.64
CA THR A 48 20.75 -7.37 18.89
C THR A 48 21.77 -7.41 20.03
N GLY A 49 21.35 -7.08 21.23
CA GLY A 49 22.22 -7.16 22.40
C GLY A 49 22.50 -8.59 22.87
N ILE A 50 21.67 -9.56 22.44
CA ILE A 50 21.79 -10.98 22.85
C ILE A 50 22.85 -11.70 22.00
N TYR A 51 22.97 -11.36 20.73
CA TYR A 51 23.88 -12.00 19.79
C TYR A 51 24.99 -11.02 19.37
N SER A 52 26.23 -11.48 19.31
CA SER A 52 27.37 -10.67 18.84
C SER A 52 27.36 -10.44 17.31
N GLU A 53 26.62 -11.24 16.58
CA GLU A 53 26.45 -11.14 15.13
C GLU A 53 25.03 -10.72 14.81
N LYS A 54 24.83 -10.09 13.64
CA LYS A 54 23.51 -9.79 13.13
C LYS A 54 22.72 -11.09 12.90
N VAL A 55 21.49 -11.11 13.36
CA VAL A 55 20.62 -12.30 13.27
C VAL A 55 19.24 -11.92 12.76
N ASN A 56 18.61 -12.82 12.01
CA ASN A 56 17.22 -12.66 11.61
C ASN A 56 16.26 -12.99 12.77
N LEU A 57 14.99 -12.59 12.66
CA LEU A 57 14.02 -12.81 13.72
C LEU A 57 13.70 -14.30 13.95
N ILE A 58 13.90 -15.18 12.97
CA ILE A 58 13.71 -16.62 13.13
C ILE A 58 14.72 -17.17 14.16
N LYS A 59 16.00 -16.77 14.02
CA LYS A 59 17.08 -17.16 14.94
C LYS A 59 16.95 -16.43 16.27
N TYR A 60 16.58 -15.15 16.25
CA TYR A 60 16.35 -14.36 17.47
C TYR A 60 15.27 -14.97 18.37
N TRP A 61 14.18 -15.45 17.80
CA TRP A 61 13.11 -16.11 18.55
C TRP A 61 13.29 -17.62 18.69
N GLU A 62 14.41 -18.18 18.22
CA GLU A 62 14.74 -19.61 18.28
C GLU A 62 13.65 -20.53 17.69
N ILE A 63 12.94 -20.05 16.65
CA ILE A 63 11.84 -20.79 16.00
C ILE A 63 12.37 -22.05 15.30
N ASP A 64 13.62 -22.01 14.84
CA ASP A 64 14.33 -23.12 14.20
C ASP A 64 14.70 -24.26 15.17
N LYS A 65 14.74 -23.98 16.49
CA LYS A 65 15.06 -25.00 17.49
C LYS A 65 13.85 -25.86 17.79
N PRO A 66 14.00 -27.20 17.90
CA PRO A 66 12.90 -28.09 18.30
C PRO A 66 12.50 -27.80 19.75
N THR A 67 11.37 -27.18 19.96
CA THR A 67 10.82 -26.93 21.31
C THR A 67 10.29 -28.22 21.89
N PHE A 68 11.08 -28.89 22.77
CA PHE A 68 10.78 -30.18 23.39
C PHE A 68 9.53 -30.12 24.32
N LEU A 69 9.11 -28.94 24.74
CA LEU A 69 8.08 -28.72 25.78
C LEU A 69 6.74 -28.16 25.28
N ASN A 70 6.42 -28.28 23.99
CA ASN A 70 5.13 -27.77 23.51
C ASN A 70 4.11 -28.91 23.39
N PRO A 71 3.23 -29.13 24.40
CA PRO A 71 2.26 -30.24 24.41
C PRO A 71 1.29 -30.16 23.23
N ARG A 72 1.07 -28.96 22.70
CA ARG A 72 0.21 -28.69 21.52
C ARG A 72 0.84 -29.26 20.24
N LYS A 73 2.16 -29.10 20.04
CA LYS A 73 2.87 -29.69 18.90
C LYS A 73 2.94 -31.20 18.94
N TRP A 74 2.99 -31.77 20.15
CA TRP A 74 2.94 -33.24 20.36
C TRP A 74 1.56 -33.82 20.05
N LEU A 75 0.48 -33.13 20.45
CA LEU A 75 -0.90 -33.52 20.15
C LEU A 75 -1.23 -33.45 18.65
N LEU A 76 -0.70 -32.43 17.95
CA LEU A 76 -0.86 -32.27 16.50
C LEU A 76 -0.13 -33.34 15.68
N LYS A 77 0.95 -33.94 16.20
CA LYS A 77 1.63 -35.06 15.55
C LYS A 77 0.82 -36.38 15.58
N LEU A 78 -0.16 -36.48 16.46
CA LEU A 78 -1.06 -37.65 16.57
C LEU A 78 -2.21 -37.58 15.54
N LEU A 79 -2.46 -36.44 14.92
CA LEU A 79 -3.46 -36.29 13.87
C LEU A 79 -2.79 -36.51 12.49
N PRO A 80 -3.35 -37.36 11.61
CA PRO A 80 -2.82 -37.58 10.27
C PRO A 80 -3.18 -36.37 9.39
N ILE A 81 -2.56 -35.22 9.65
CA ILE A 81 -2.68 -34.07 8.80
C ILE A 81 -1.59 -34.19 7.75
N ASN A 82 -1.98 -34.41 6.50
CA ASN A 82 -1.09 -34.36 5.35
C ASN A 82 -0.50 -32.94 5.25
N SER A 83 0.62 -32.73 5.94
CA SER A 83 1.40 -31.52 5.74
C SER A 83 2.06 -31.61 4.39
N ALA A 84 1.60 -30.78 3.44
CA ALA A 84 2.30 -30.54 2.20
C ALA A 84 3.80 -30.40 2.48
N LYS A 85 4.65 -30.95 1.61
CA LYS A 85 6.12 -30.76 1.64
C LYS A 85 6.43 -29.27 1.40
N SER A 86 6.27 -28.42 2.42
CA SER A 86 6.80 -27.07 2.38
C SER A 86 8.19 -27.09 2.99
N ASP A 87 9.09 -26.34 2.38
CA ASP A 87 10.44 -26.16 2.91
C ASP A 87 10.38 -25.76 4.39
N SER A 88 11.26 -26.35 5.20
CA SER A 88 11.33 -26.03 6.64
C SER A 88 11.49 -24.52 6.88
N LEU A 89 12.21 -23.83 6.00
CA LEU A 89 12.39 -22.38 6.05
C LEU A 89 11.06 -21.61 5.85
N GLU A 90 10.19 -22.08 4.96
CA GLU A 90 8.88 -21.43 4.77
C GLU A 90 7.97 -21.59 5.99
N LYS A 91 8.04 -22.74 6.67
CA LYS A 91 7.29 -22.97 7.91
C LYS A 91 7.77 -22.05 9.03
N PHE A 92 9.09 -21.96 9.21
CA PHE A 92 9.68 -21.05 10.21
C PHE A 92 9.37 -19.59 9.92
N THR A 93 9.45 -19.19 8.65
CA THR A 93 9.08 -17.84 8.22
C THR A 93 7.61 -17.55 8.49
N HIS A 94 6.72 -18.50 8.21
CA HIS A 94 5.29 -18.33 8.50
C HIS A 94 5.00 -18.23 10.01
N GLU A 95 5.63 -19.06 10.84
CA GLU A 95 5.50 -19.00 12.30
C GLU A 95 6.04 -17.67 12.86
N ALA A 96 7.16 -17.19 12.32
CA ALA A 96 7.73 -15.89 12.68
C ALA A 96 6.82 -14.72 12.27
N ILE A 97 6.20 -14.78 11.10
CA ILE A 97 5.23 -13.76 10.65
C ILE A 97 4.01 -13.74 11.56
N LEU A 98 3.50 -14.89 11.99
CA LEU A 98 2.37 -14.95 12.93
C LEU A 98 2.73 -14.32 14.27
N LYS A 99 3.94 -14.61 14.80
CA LYS A 99 4.42 -13.96 16.03
C LYS A 99 4.57 -12.45 15.85
N LEU A 100 5.10 -12.01 14.72
CA LEU A 100 5.28 -10.59 14.41
C LEU A 100 3.94 -9.83 14.32
N ASN A 101 2.88 -10.48 13.83
CA ASN A 101 1.55 -9.88 13.76
C ASN A 101 1.02 -9.42 15.13
N ASP A 102 1.30 -10.17 16.17
CA ASP A 102 0.87 -9.86 17.53
C ASP A 102 1.72 -8.75 18.18
N LEU A 103 2.88 -8.48 17.60
CA LEU A 103 3.86 -7.52 18.11
C LEU A 103 3.79 -6.14 17.44
N ILE A 104 3.15 -6.05 16.26
CA ILE A 104 2.95 -4.79 15.53
C ILE A 104 1.52 -4.32 15.76
N SER A 105 1.37 -3.08 16.22
CA SER A 105 0.07 -2.43 16.36
C SER A 105 0.04 -1.15 15.53
N ILE A 106 -1.02 -0.99 14.74
CA ILE A 106 -1.23 0.16 13.87
C ILE A 106 -2.49 0.87 14.35
N LYS A 107 -2.40 2.17 14.54
CA LYS A 107 -3.55 3.03 14.87
C LYS A 107 -3.60 4.17 13.88
N GLU A 108 -4.75 4.36 13.27
CA GLU A 108 -5.06 5.48 12.40
C GLU A 108 -6.02 6.40 13.16
N ASP A 109 -5.67 7.66 13.23
CA ASP A 109 -6.53 8.70 13.82
C ASP A 109 -7.39 9.36 12.73
N ILE A 110 -8.47 10.00 13.14
CA ILE A 110 -9.39 10.77 12.28
C ILE A 110 -8.69 11.90 11.50
N THR A 111 -7.53 12.33 11.96
CA THR A 111 -6.67 13.32 11.29
C THR A 111 -5.84 12.73 10.16
N GLY A 112 -5.89 11.40 9.95
CA GLY A 112 -5.03 10.69 8.99
C GLY A 112 -3.62 10.41 9.51
N LEU A 113 -3.35 10.70 10.80
CA LEU A 113 -2.08 10.32 11.44
C LEU A 113 -2.08 8.80 11.69
N ILE A 114 -1.03 8.14 11.21
CA ILE A 114 -0.83 6.71 11.40
C ILE A 114 0.30 6.50 12.39
N THR A 115 -0.03 5.86 13.52
CA THR A 115 0.94 5.49 14.54
C THR A 115 1.24 4.00 14.45
N VAL A 116 2.50 3.67 14.25
CA VAL A 116 3.01 2.29 14.25
C VAL A 116 3.74 2.03 15.57
N SER A 117 3.29 1.01 16.30
CA SER A 117 3.92 0.60 17.55
C SER A 117 4.43 -0.82 17.42
N VAL A 118 5.69 -1.04 17.77
CA VAL A 118 6.35 -2.34 17.72
C VAL A 118 6.75 -2.76 19.13
N LEU A 119 6.41 -3.98 19.51
CA LEU A 119 6.74 -4.56 20.80
C LEU A 119 7.80 -5.65 20.62
N MET A 120 9.00 -5.44 21.18
CA MET A 120 10.09 -6.43 21.17
C MET A 120 10.66 -6.59 22.57
N GLU A 121 11.48 -7.62 22.76
CA GLU A 121 12.15 -7.88 24.02
C GLU A 121 13.27 -6.86 24.29
N GLU A 122 13.92 -6.37 23.21
CA GLU A 122 14.95 -5.35 23.23
C GLU A 122 14.41 -4.01 22.72
N PRO A 123 14.59 -2.90 23.48
CA PRO A 123 14.11 -1.59 23.06
C PRO A 123 14.71 -1.09 21.75
N GLN A 124 16.01 -1.36 21.54
CA GLN A 124 16.70 -0.95 20.32
C GLN A 124 16.11 -1.66 19.09
N LEU A 125 15.95 -2.98 19.17
CA LEU A 125 15.35 -3.77 18.09
C LEU A 125 13.91 -3.31 17.78
N ALA A 126 13.14 -2.94 18.81
CA ALA A 126 11.79 -2.40 18.61
C ALA A 126 11.81 -1.11 17.79
N ALA A 127 12.72 -0.19 18.10
CA ALA A 127 12.89 1.06 17.37
C ALA A 127 13.37 0.82 15.94
N ASP A 128 14.36 -0.05 15.75
CA ASP A 128 14.91 -0.37 14.44
C ASP A 128 13.85 -1.00 13.51
N VAL A 129 13.04 -1.92 14.01
CA VAL A 129 11.93 -2.52 13.27
C VAL A 129 10.86 -1.47 12.93
N ALA A 130 10.51 -0.57 13.86
CA ALA A 130 9.54 0.48 13.59
C ALA A 130 10.03 1.47 12.53
N ASN A 131 11.30 1.87 12.59
CA ASN A 131 11.93 2.73 11.59
C ASN A 131 12.00 2.04 10.22
N TYR A 132 12.34 0.76 10.19
CA TYR A 132 12.33 -0.04 8.96
C TYR A 132 10.93 -0.09 8.30
N ILE A 133 9.87 -0.28 9.09
CA ILE A 133 8.49 -0.24 8.59
C ILE A 133 8.19 1.12 7.94
N SER A 134 8.56 2.21 8.60
CA SER A 134 8.34 3.57 8.13
C SER A 134 9.08 3.84 6.81
N ASP A 135 10.34 3.45 6.73
CA ASP A 135 11.16 3.60 5.52
C ASP A 135 10.67 2.73 4.38
N PHE A 136 10.24 1.50 4.67
CA PHE A 136 9.64 0.61 3.67
C PHE A 136 8.36 1.22 3.09
N VAL A 137 7.45 1.71 3.93
CA VAL A 137 6.19 2.33 3.49
C VAL A 137 6.47 3.54 2.61
N LYS A 138 7.37 4.43 3.04
CA LYS A 138 7.79 5.60 2.28
C LYS A 138 8.36 5.21 0.91
N THR A 139 9.29 4.28 0.89
CA THR A 139 9.94 3.82 -0.35
C THR A 139 8.97 3.11 -1.26
N PHE A 140 8.09 2.26 -0.72
CA PHE A 140 7.09 1.54 -1.48
C PHE A 140 6.08 2.48 -2.16
N ILE A 141 5.55 3.46 -1.41
CA ILE A 141 4.59 4.42 -1.95
C ILE A 141 5.24 5.31 -3.01
N SER A 142 6.45 5.80 -2.76
CA SER A 142 7.20 6.61 -3.72
C SER A 142 7.47 5.83 -5.02
N TYR A 143 7.87 4.56 -4.92
CA TYR A 143 8.10 3.70 -6.08
C TYR A 143 6.82 3.46 -6.89
N GLU A 144 5.71 3.14 -6.21
CA GLU A 144 4.43 2.89 -6.89
C GLU A 144 3.89 4.14 -7.58
N GLN A 145 4.03 5.32 -6.95
CA GLN A 145 3.65 6.60 -7.56
C GLN A 145 4.46 6.90 -8.82
N HIS A 146 5.78 6.78 -8.74
CA HIS A 146 6.63 7.01 -9.92
C HIS A 146 6.29 6.03 -11.04
N ARG A 147 6.07 4.77 -10.71
CA ARG A 147 5.65 3.75 -11.67
C ARG A 147 4.32 4.06 -12.33
N GLU A 148 3.36 4.58 -11.58
CA GLU A 148 2.04 4.97 -12.09
C GLU A 148 2.11 6.23 -12.95
N ALA A 149 2.85 7.26 -12.51
CA ALA A 149 3.08 8.47 -13.27
C ALA A 149 3.76 8.16 -14.63
N LYS A 150 4.77 7.29 -14.63
CA LYS A 150 5.43 6.84 -15.86
C LYS A 150 4.48 6.12 -16.82
N ARG A 151 3.65 5.20 -16.30
CA ARG A 151 2.64 4.52 -17.13
C ARG A 151 1.62 5.49 -17.73
N ASN A 152 1.20 6.47 -16.94
CA ASN A 152 0.29 7.51 -17.41
C ASN A 152 0.93 8.36 -18.50
N LEU A 153 2.19 8.77 -18.32
CA LEU A 153 2.95 9.50 -19.34
C LEU A 153 3.03 8.71 -20.65
N GLU A 154 3.47 7.45 -20.61
CA GLU A 154 3.55 6.58 -21.79
C GLU A 154 2.19 6.43 -22.50
N PHE A 155 1.12 6.31 -21.73
CA PHE A 155 -0.25 6.23 -22.28
C PHE A 155 -0.64 7.52 -22.99
N VAL A 156 -0.47 8.67 -22.35
CA VAL A 156 -0.83 9.98 -22.90
C VAL A 156 0.02 10.30 -24.14
N GLU A 157 1.31 9.98 -24.13
CA GLU A 157 2.19 10.13 -25.31
C GLU A 157 1.65 9.35 -26.50
N LYS A 158 1.28 8.08 -26.29
CA LYS A 158 0.70 7.24 -27.34
C LYS A 158 -0.61 7.80 -27.89
N GLN A 159 -1.49 8.32 -27.01
CA GLN A 159 -2.75 8.94 -27.45
C GLN A 159 -2.52 10.25 -28.20
N THR A 160 -1.60 11.09 -27.74
CA THR A 160 -1.22 12.34 -28.40
C THR A 160 -0.67 12.09 -29.80
N LYS A 161 0.20 11.08 -29.95
CA LYS A 161 0.71 10.67 -31.27
C LYS A 161 -0.41 10.19 -32.20
N LYS A 162 -1.36 9.40 -31.68
CA LYS A 162 -2.52 8.96 -32.46
C LYS A 162 -3.40 10.12 -32.90
N ALA A 163 -3.69 11.06 -31.99
CA ALA A 163 -4.49 12.24 -32.30
C ALA A 163 -3.82 13.14 -33.34
N LYS A 164 -2.49 13.31 -33.26
CA LYS A 164 -1.71 14.02 -34.29
C LYS A 164 -1.87 13.37 -35.67
N ASN A 165 -1.77 12.06 -35.76
CA ASN A 165 -1.94 11.34 -37.03
C ASN A 165 -3.36 11.49 -37.57
N ASN A 166 -4.40 11.44 -36.72
CA ASN A 166 -5.78 11.63 -37.13
C ASN A 166 -6.00 13.04 -37.67
N LEU A 167 -5.44 14.06 -36.99
CA LEU A 167 -5.50 15.43 -37.46
C LEU A 167 -4.84 15.57 -38.83
N THR A 168 -3.62 15.06 -38.99
CA THR A 168 -2.91 15.11 -40.28
C THR A 168 -3.71 14.43 -41.38
N GLN A 169 -4.35 13.28 -41.08
CA GLN A 169 -5.18 12.59 -42.04
C GLN A 169 -6.43 13.38 -42.41
N SER A 170 -7.09 14.05 -41.47
CA SER A 170 -8.24 14.92 -41.73
C SER A 170 -7.84 16.13 -42.61
N GLU A 171 -6.66 16.71 -42.34
CA GLU A 171 -6.10 17.78 -43.17
C GLU A 171 -5.80 17.33 -44.62
N GLN A 172 -5.22 16.11 -44.75
CA GLN A 172 -4.97 15.52 -46.08
C GLN A 172 -6.25 15.26 -46.85
N ASN A 173 -7.26 14.69 -46.23
CA ASN A 173 -8.56 14.42 -46.82
C ASN A 173 -9.22 15.73 -47.33
N TRP A 174 -9.08 16.81 -46.54
CA TRP A 174 -9.59 18.12 -46.97
C TRP A 174 -8.81 18.71 -48.17
N ILE A 175 -7.48 18.58 -48.19
CA ILE A 175 -6.61 19.01 -49.28
C ILE A 175 -6.95 18.23 -50.55
N GLU A 176 -7.15 16.94 -50.49
CA GLU A 176 -7.54 16.10 -51.62
C GLU A 176 -8.89 16.52 -52.16
N PHE A 177 -9.88 16.69 -51.27
CA PHE A 177 -11.19 17.21 -51.68
C PHE A 177 -11.08 18.56 -52.40
N LYS A 178 -10.28 19.50 -51.89
CA LYS A 178 -10.09 20.81 -52.56
C LYS A 178 -9.43 20.71 -53.95
N LYS A 179 -8.61 19.70 -54.20
CA LYS A 179 -7.99 19.48 -55.52
C LYS A 179 -8.98 18.92 -56.54
N GLU A 180 -9.96 18.14 -56.10
CA GLU A 180 -10.93 17.46 -56.98
C GLU A 180 -12.17 18.31 -57.29
N VAL A 181 -12.46 19.34 -56.50
CA VAL A 181 -13.70 20.13 -56.66
C VAL A 181 -13.60 21.09 -57.81
N PRO A 182 -14.54 21.04 -58.82
CA PRO A 182 -14.64 21.99 -59.91
C PRO A 182 -15.03 23.41 -59.42
N GLN A 183 -14.83 24.44 -60.28
CA GLN A 183 -15.17 25.82 -59.93
C GLN A 183 -16.68 26.07 -59.67
N SER A 184 -17.58 25.18 -60.10
CA SER A 184 -19.02 25.26 -59.79
C SER A 184 -19.38 24.45 -58.55
N VAL A 185 -19.61 25.12 -57.42
CA VAL A 185 -19.89 24.51 -56.13
C VAL A 185 -21.39 24.25 -55.99
N THR A 186 -21.79 22.99 -55.96
CA THR A 186 -23.17 22.54 -55.63
C THR A 186 -23.42 22.60 -54.13
N ALA A 187 -24.71 22.55 -53.69
CA ALA A 187 -25.07 22.54 -52.27
C ALA A 187 -24.48 21.31 -51.54
N GLU A 188 -24.40 20.18 -52.21
CA GLU A 188 -23.82 18.92 -51.69
C GLU A 188 -22.33 19.04 -51.41
N LEU A 189 -21.58 19.66 -52.35
CA LEU A 189 -20.15 19.90 -52.17
C LEU A 189 -19.85 20.85 -51.00
N ARG A 190 -20.70 21.87 -50.80
CA ARG A 190 -20.60 22.75 -49.62
C ARG A 190 -20.80 22.00 -48.29
N MET A 191 -21.79 21.12 -48.23
CA MET A 191 -22.02 20.28 -47.05
C MET A 191 -20.86 19.34 -46.79
N GLN A 192 -20.27 18.76 -47.82
CA GLN A 192 -19.09 17.89 -47.68
C GLN A 192 -17.88 18.66 -47.21
N GLU A 193 -17.63 19.86 -47.75
CA GLU A 193 -16.57 20.74 -47.26
C GLU A 193 -16.76 21.11 -45.79
N GLN A 194 -17.98 21.43 -45.37
CA GLN A 194 -18.30 21.76 -44.00
C GLN A 194 -18.03 20.56 -43.05
N ARG A 195 -18.39 19.32 -43.46
CA ARG A 195 -18.10 18.11 -42.69
C ARG A 195 -16.61 17.87 -42.52
N LEU A 196 -15.82 18.06 -43.60
CA LEU A 196 -14.37 17.92 -43.55
C LEU A 196 -13.71 18.96 -42.64
N ASN A 197 -14.17 20.22 -42.68
CA ASN A 197 -13.71 21.25 -41.78
C ASN A 197 -14.05 20.93 -40.31
N SER A 198 -15.31 20.50 -40.03
CA SER A 198 -15.68 20.08 -38.70
C SER A 198 -14.81 18.93 -38.18
N ASN A 199 -14.49 17.96 -39.03
CA ASN A 199 -13.56 16.87 -38.67
C ASN A 199 -12.15 17.34 -38.30
N ILE A 200 -11.64 18.36 -39.02
CA ILE A 200 -10.35 18.97 -38.70
C ILE A 200 -10.44 19.68 -37.34
N ASP A 201 -11.49 20.46 -37.12
CA ASP A 201 -11.68 21.21 -35.87
C ASP A 201 -11.80 20.26 -34.65
N GLU A 202 -12.57 19.18 -34.80
CA GLU A 202 -12.70 18.12 -33.78
C GLU A 202 -11.36 17.45 -33.48
N ASN A 203 -10.64 16.98 -34.50
CA ASN A 203 -9.34 16.32 -34.31
C ASN A 203 -8.28 17.29 -33.76
N LYS A 204 -8.33 18.57 -34.15
CA LYS A 204 -7.47 19.61 -33.60
C LYS A 204 -7.75 19.89 -32.14
N ALA A 205 -9.02 19.95 -31.72
CA ALA A 205 -9.40 20.13 -30.33
C ALA A 205 -8.93 18.96 -29.46
N VAL A 206 -9.11 17.70 -29.93
CA VAL A 206 -8.63 16.51 -29.28
C VAL A 206 -7.10 16.53 -29.12
N TYR A 207 -6.38 16.87 -30.20
CA TYR A 207 -4.93 16.92 -30.18
C TYR A 207 -4.39 17.96 -29.19
N ILE A 208 -4.98 19.20 -29.19
CA ILE A 208 -4.58 20.23 -28.22
C ILE A 208 -4.84 19.81 -26.77
N THR A 209 -5.99 19.18 -26.50
CA THR A 209 -6.32 18.68 -25.17
C THR A 209 -5.32 17.64 -24.71
N LEU A 210 -4.96 16.70 -25.58
CA LEU A 210 -3.97 15.66 -25.26
C LEU A 210 -2.56 16.23 -25.10
N LEU A 211 -2.18 17.28 -25.81
CA LEU A 211 -0.92 17.99 -25.58
C LEU A 211 -0.87 18.62 -24.19
N GLN A 212 -1.96 19.24 -23.74
CA GLN A 212 -2.03 19.80 -22.39
C GLN A 212 -1.90 18.69 -21.34
N GLN A 213 -2.59 17.55 -21.55
CA GLN A 213 -2.47 16.38 -20.66
C GLN A 213 -1.06 15.81 -20.65
N LEU A 214 -0.39 15.79 -21.79
CA LEU A 214 0.98 15.32 -21.90
C LEU A 214 1.93 16.18 -21.06
N GLU A 215 1.79 17.49 -21.11
CA GLU A 215 2.62 18.38 -20.28
C GLU A 215 2.34 18.19 -18.78
N ILE A 216 1.07 17.98 -18.37
CA ILE A 216 0.72 17.65 -17.00
C ILE A 216 1.36 16.29 -16.58
N ALA A 217 1.24 15.26 -17.43
CA ALA A 217 1.81 13.95 -17.14
C ALA A 217 3.34 13.97 -17.01
N LYS A 218 4.03 14.78 -17.82
CA LYS A 218 5.48 15.02 -17.69
C LYS A 218 5.85 15.69 -16.37
N ILE A 219 5.05 16.68 -15.96
CA ILE A 219 5.25 17.34 -14.67
C ILE A 219 5.03 16.36 -13.52
N ASP A 220 4.00 15.52 -13.60
CA ASP A 220 3.68 14.55 -12.54
C ASP A 220 4.75 13.44 -12.44
N GLU A 221 5.32 13.01 -13.57
CA GLU A 221 6.42 12.04 -13.58
C GLU A 221 7.70 12.65 -13.04
N ALA A 222 7.99 13.92 -13.36
CA ALA A 222 9.18 14.62 -12.90
C ALA A 222 9.11 15.07 -11.43
N LYS A 223 7.91 15.08 -10.81
CA LYS A 223 7.75 15.45 -9.40
C LYS A 223 8.18 14.31 -8.49
N GLU A 224 9.13 14.58 -7.60
CA GLU A 224 9.37 13.76 -6.41
C GLU A 224 8.28 14.03 -5.37
N ASN A 225 7.10 13.45 -5.54
CA ASN A 225 6.00 13.59 -4.59
C ASN A 225 6.21 12.66 -3.39
N LEU A 226 6.69 13.21 -2.28
CA LEU A 226 6.68 12.54 -0.99
C LEU A 226 5.26 12.61 -0.39
N LEU A 227 4.39 11.63 -0.70
CA LEU A 227 3.05 11.54 -0.09
C LEU A 227 3.09 11.12 1.38
N VAL A 228 4.16 10.47 1.80
CA VAL A 228 4.34 10.02 3.19
C VAL A 228 5.41 10.86 3.85
N ASN A 229 5.00 11.60 4.86
CA ASN A 229 5.92 12.34 5.72
C ASN A 229 6.04 11.61 7.06
N ILE A 230 7.26 11.24 7.43
CA ILE A 230 7.55 10.66 8.74
C ILE A 230 7.62 11.81 9.72
N LEU A 231 6.69 11.84 10.66
CA LEU A 231 6.62 12.89 11.67
C LEU A 231 7.66 12.67 12.77
N ASP A 232 7.70 11.44 13.29
CA ASP A 232 8.60 11.06 14.38
C ASP A 232 9.35 9.76 14.01
N ILE A 233 10.64 9.74 14.34
CA ILE A 233 11.50 8.57 14.25
C ILE A 233 11.35 7.78 15.54
N ALA A 234 11.24 6.45 15.44
CA ALA A 234 11.16 5.61 16.62
C ALA A 234 12.47 5.59 17.39
N GLU A 235 12.37 5.86 18.70
CA GLU A 235 13.47 5.80 19.65
C GLU A 235 13.31 4.61 20.60
N PRO A 236 14.41 4.06 21.15
CA PRO A 236 14.35 2.98 22.12
C PRO A 236 13.55 3.37 23.36
N ALA A 237 12.56 2.53 23.71
CA ALA A 237 11.70 2.83 24.86
C ALA A 237 12.47 2.80 26.17
N VAL A 238 12.29 3.85 26.98
CA VAL A 238 12.91 3.95 28.34
C VAL A 238 12.17 3.08 29.33
N GLU A 239 10.84 2.91 29.17
CA GLU A 239 10.00 2.15 30.08
C GLU A 239 9.43 0.88 29.44
N LYS A 240 9.26 -0.15 30.27
CA LYS A 240 8.67 -1.43 29.82
C LYS A 240 7.16 -1.32 29.72
N SER A 241 6.59 -1.56 28.53
CA SER A 241 5.13 -1.53 28.34
C SER A 241 4.45 -2.85 28.73
N LYS A 242 5.14 -4.00 28.71
CA LYS A 242 4.60 -5.32 29.11
C LYS A 242 5.68 -6.14 29.85
N PRO A 243 5.28 -7.08 30.75
CA PRO A 243 3.95 -7.31 31.31
C PRO A 243 3.57 -6.24 32.35
N MET A 244 2.27 -5.95 32.50
CA MET A 244 1.74 -5.06 33.55
C MET A 244 1.79 -5.78 34.92
N ARG A 245 2.95 -5.76 35.56
CA ARG A 245 3.22 -6.55 36.80
C ARG A 245 2.26 -6.17 37.94
N THR A 246 1.94 -4.89 38.10
CA THR A 246 1.00 -4.38 39.09
C THR A 246 -0.41 -4.96 38.89
N PHE A 247 -0.86 -5.09 37.66
CA PHE A 247 -2.17 -5.66 37.36
C PHE A 247 -2.22 -7.16 37.64
N ILE A 248 -1.15 -7.88 37.30
CA ILE A 248 -1.03 -9.33 37.59
C ILE A 248 -1.02 -9.60 39.09
N THR A 249 -0.26 -8.83 39.88
CA THR A 249 -0.21 -8.99 41.35
C THR A 249 -1.55 -8.66 41.99
N LEU A 250 -2.25 -7.61 41.54
CA LEU A 250 -3.59 -7.28 42.05
C LEU A 250 -4.61 -8.38 41.74
N PHE A 251 -4.56 -8.92 40.52
CA PHE A 251 -5.45 -10.01 40.11
C PHE A 251 -5.20 -11.29 40.90
N MET A 252 -3.92 -11.63 41.13
CA MET A 252 -3.56 -12.82 41.96
C MET A 252 -3.98 -12.64 43.41
N MET A 253 -3.85 -11.42 43.97
CA MET A 253 -4.34 -11.08 45.30
C MET A 253 -5.85 -11.25 45.40
N PHE A 254 -6.60 -10.76 44.42
CA PHE A 254 -8.05 -10.92 44.38
C PHE A 254 -8.49 -12.39 44.30
N LEU A 255 -7.84 -13.18 43.42
CA LEU A 255 -8.08 -14.63 43.33
C LEU A 255 -7.78 -15.35 44.65
N GLY A 256 -6.69 -15.01 45.33
CA GLY A 256 -6.33 -15.56 46.64
C GLY A 256 -7.39 -15.26 47.70
N LEU A 257 -7.95 -14.04 47.68
CA LEU A 257 -9.00 -13.65 48.60
C LEU A 257 -10.31 -14.42 48.33
N CYS A 258 -10.73 -14.52 47.07
CA CYS A 258 -11.91 -15.32 46.68
C CYS A 258 -11.79 -16.79 47.07
N THR A 259 -10.63 -17.43 46.83
CA THR A 259 -10.39 -18.84 47.23
C THR A 259 -10.38 -19.03 48.73
N SER A 260 -9.83 -18.09 49.50
CA SER A 260 -9.84 -18.09 50.97
C SER A 260 -11.26 -18.03 51.52
N VAL A 261 -12.08 -17.09 51.03
CA VAL A 261 -13.49 -16.95 51.44
C VAL A 261 -14.30 -18.19 51.07
N GLY A 262 -14.12 -18.72 49.84
CA GLY A 262 -14.76 -19.94 49.38
C GLY A 262 -14.42 -21.14 50.24
N TYR A 263 -13.15 -21.28 50.66
CA TYR A 263 -12.71 -22.36 51.58
C TYR A 263 -13.36 -22.24 52.95
N LEU A 264 -13.46 -21.04 53.51
CA LEU A 264 -14.10 -20.81 54.79
C LEU A 264 -15.58 -21.15 54.75
N LEU A 265 -16.30 -20.78 53.74
CA LEU A 265 -17.72 -21.09 53.52
C LEU A 265 -17.95 -22.62 53.38
N LEU A 266 -17.12 -23.31 52.63
CA LEU A 266 -17.20 -24.77 52.47
C LEU A 266 -16.90 -25.48 53.77
N LYS A 267 -15.96 -24.98 54.60
CA LYS A 267 -15.63 -25.53 55.89
C LYS A 267 -16.79 -25.38 56.88
N GLU A 268 -17.47 -24.24 56.85
CA GLU A 268 -18.62 -23.95 57.72
C GLU A 268 -19.84 -24.81 57.34
N LEU A 269 -20.10 -24.97 56.05
CA LEU A 269 -21.15 -25.86 55.51
C LEU A 269 -20.90 -27.37 55.85
N ARG A 270 -19.65 -27.77 55.98
CA ARG A 270 -19.30 -29.18 56.34
C ARG A 270 -19.41 -29.43 57.85
N ASN A 271 -19.41 -28.39 58.67
CA ASN A 271 -19.50 -28.51 60.13
C ASN A 271 -20.96 -28.38 60.66
N ILE A 272 -21.91 -28.11 59.77
CA ILE A 272 -23.36 -28.20 59.99
C ILE A 272 -23.87 -29.59 59.56
#